data_9fbff3286acf2938cf29b66610fcebeb
#
_entry.id   9fbff3286acf2938cf29b66610fcebeb
#
_cell.length_a   1.000
_cell.length_b   1.000
_cell.length_c   1.000
_cell.angle_alpha   90.00
_cell.angle_beta   90.00
_cell.angle_gamma   90.00
#
_symmetry.space_group_name_H-M   'P 1'
#
loop_
_entity.id
_entity.type
_entity.pdbx_description
1 polymer ?
#
loop_
_entity_poly.entity_id
_entity_poly.type
_entity_poly.pdbx_seq_one_letter_code
_entity_poly.pdbx_strand_id
1 'polypeptide(L)'
;MKIEIRPVSIDDYDGIFELWNSTEQSRRALNPVDDTREGIEKYLKRNPTTCFLAYINNEENTEKIVGVILTGHDGRRAIVHHLCVHPEHRRQGIAHLLVENSEEALRKEGITKIFGLVFKDNEPANVFWEEQGYTLRTNLNYRNKSLNQDVPQGE
;
A
#
# COMPACT_ATOMS: atom_id res chain seq x y z
N MET A 1 7.72 1.20 21.83
CA MET A 1 8.81 1.19 20.85
C MET A 1 8.56 2.25 19.78
N LYS A 2 9.63 2.85 19.33
CA LYS A 2 9.55 3.93 18.35
C LYS A 2 9.27 3.38 16.95
N ILE A 3 8.33 3.99 16.25
CA ILE A 3 8.00 3.64 14.87
C ILE A 3 8.81 4.54 13.95
N GLU A 4 9.50 3.92 12.99
CA GLU A 4 10.29 4.61 11.99
C GLU A 4 9.67 4.36 10.62
N ILE A 5 9.80 5.35 9.72
CA ILE A 5 9.32 5.24 8.33
C ILE A 5 10.53 5.33 7.39
N ARG A 6 10.58 4.47 6.41
CA ARG A 6 11.61 4.54 5.36
C ARG A 6 11.09 4.04 4.01
N PRO A 7 11.78 4.37 2.91
CA PRO A 7 11.42 3.82 1.61
C PRO A 7 11.52 2.29 1.57
N VAL A 8 10.69 1.68 0.74
CA VAL A 8 10.71 0.23 0.49
C VAL A 8 11.81 -0.11 -0.51
N SER A 9 12.53 -1.20 -0.26
CA SER A 9 13.40 -1.82 -1.26
C SER A 9 12.96 -3.26 -1.50
N ILE A 10 13.45 -3.88 -2.58
CA ILE A 10 13.05 -5.26 -2.88
C ILE A 10 13.53 -6.26 -1.80
N ASP A 11 14.57 -5.90 -1.06
CA ASP A 11 15.05 -6.72 0.06
C ASP A 11 14.01 -6.84 1.18
N ASP A 12 13.02 -5.97 1.20
CA ASP A 12 11.94 -5.99 2.19
C ASP A 12 10.80 -6.94 1.81
N TYR A 13 10.85 -7.55 0.63
CA TYR A 13 9.71 -8.29 0.09
C TYR A 13 9.19 -9.39 1.04
N ASP A 14 10.08 -10.19 1.61
CA ASP A 14 9.65 -11.30 2.47
C ASP A 14 8.89 -10.79 3.70
N GLY A 15 9.40 -9.72 4.33
CA GLY A 15 8.72 -9.09 5.46
C GLY A 15 7.39 -8.46 5.09
N ILE A 16 7.32 -7.84 3.93
CA ILE A 16 6.08 -7.24 3.41
C ILE A 16 5.06 -8.34 3.10
N PHE A 17 5.49 -9.42 2.46
CA PHE A 17 4.61 -10.55 2.15
C PHE A 17 4.03 -11.18 3.42
N GLU A 18 4.86 -11.35 4.45
CA GLU A 18 4.40 -11.83 5.74
C GLU A 18 3.35 -10.86 6.34
N LEU A 19 3.60 -9.55 6.25
CA LEU A 19 2.65 -8.55 6.72
C LEU A 19 1.31 -8.64 5.99
N TRP A 20 1.33 -8.77 4.66
CA TRP A 20 0.11 -8.90 3.86
C TRP A 20 -0.70 -10.13 4.25
N ASN A 21 -0.04 -11.19 4.68
CA ASN A 21 -0.71 -12.42 5.12
C ASN A 21 -1.18 -12.38 6.57
N SER A 22 -0.92 -11.29 7.29
CA SER A 22 -1.31 -11.15 8.70
C SER A 22 -2.81 -10.92 8.90
N THR A 23 -3.54 -10.53 7.86
CA THR A 23 -5.00 -10.34 7.93
C THR A 23 -5.68 -10.90 6.69
N GLU A 24 -6.96 -11.27 6.85
CA GLU A 24 -7.79 -11.73 5.74
C GLU A 24 -7.99 -10.63 4.69
N GLN A 25 -8.21 -9.40 5.12
CA GLN A 25 -8.44 -8.28 4.20
C GLN A 25 -7.23 -8.01 3.31
N SER A 26 -6.03 -8.07 3.88
CA SER A 26 -4.81 -7.89 3.09
C SER A 26 -4.57 -9.06 2.14
N ARG A 27 -4.78 -10.30 2.61
CA ARG A 27 -4.66 -11.49 1.75
C ARG A 27 -5.64 -11.44 0.57
N ARG A 28 -6.85 -11.00 0.83
CA ARG A 28 -7.90 -10.86 -0.18
C ARG A 28 -7.50 -9.97 -1.34
N ALA A 29 -6.68 -8.97 -1.07
CA ALA A 29 -6.25 -8.00 -2.07
C ALA A 29 -5.03 -8.46 -2.89
N LEU A 30 -4.41 -9.59 -2.56
CA LEU A 30 -3.21 -10.05 -3.25
C LEU A 30 -3.52 -10.60 -4.64
N ASN A 31 -2.65 -10.24 -5.58
CA ASN A 31 -2.72 -10.70 -6.95
C ASN A 31 -1.60 -11.74 -7.19
N PRO A 32 -1.89 -12.91 -7.77
CA PRO A 32 -0.90 -13.98 -7.90
C PRO A 32 0.24 -13.69 -8.88
N VAL A 33 0.14 -12.65 -9.68
CA VAL A 33 1.18 -12.24 -10.64
C VAL A 33 1.84 -10.95 -10.19
N ASP A 34 1.05 -9.91 -9.91
CA ASP A 34 1.57 -8.57 -9.63
C ASP A 34 2.24 -8.46 -8.27
N ASP A 35 1.78 -9.25 -7.30
CA ASP A 35 2.29 -9.19 -5.93
C ASP A 35 3.35 -10.24 -5.62
N THR A 36 3.88 -10.91 -6.64
CA THR A 36 5.06 -11.76 -6.51
C THR A 36 6.29 -10.90 -6.31
N ARG A 37 7.41 -11.52 -5.89
CA ARG A 37 8.69 -10.80 -5.78
C ARG A 37 9.05 -10.09 -7.08
N GLU A 38 8.91 -10.78 -8.22
CA GLU A 38 9.20 -10.19 -9.53
C GLU A 38 8.28 -9.02 -9.86
N GLY A 39 6.99 -9.16 -9.55
CA GLY A 39 6.01 -8.10 -9.78
C GLY A 39 6.30 -6.86 -8.96
N ILE A 40 6.64 -7.05 -7.69
CA ILE A 40 6.97 -5.94 -6.80
C ILE A 40 8.30 -5.30 -7.19
N GLU A 41 9.31 -6.10 -7.59
CA GLU A 41 10.58 -5.54 -8.06
C GLU A 41 10.36 -4.62 -9.27
N LYS A 42 9.56 -5.08 -10.23
CA LYS A 42 9.20 -4.28 -11.40
C LYS A 42 8.50 -2.98 -11.00
N TYR A 43 7.57 -3.07 -10.05
CA TYR A 43 6.81 -1.94 -9.55
C TYR A 43 7.73 -0.90 -8.89
N LEU A 44 8.64 -1.36 -8.03
CA LEU A 44 9.59 -0.48 -7.33
C LEU A 44 10.59 0.17 -8.28
N LYS A 45 11.00 -0.54 -9.33
CA LYS A 45 11.87 0.07 -10.36
C LYS A 45 11.19 1.22 -11.09
N ARG A 46 9.89 1.07 -11.34
CA ARG A 46 9.10 2.13 -11.98
C ARG A 46 8.78 3.27 -11.01
N ASN A 47 8.61 2.95 -9.74
CA ASN A 47 8.20 3.90 -8.70
C ASN A 47 9.16 3.82 -7.50
N PRO A 48 10.41 4.28 -7.67
CA PRO A 48 11.44 4.06 -6.64
C PRO A 48 11.32 4.93 -5.40
N THR A 49 10.52 6.00 -5.44
CA THR A 49 10.51 7.01 -4.37
C THR A 49 9.18 7.18 -3.66
N THR A 50 8.14 6.41 -4.04
CA THR A 50 6.78 6.65 -3.57
C THR A 50 6.19 5.50 -2.76
N CYS A 51 6.99 4.54 -2.36
CA CYS A 51 6.59 3.40 -1.53
C CYS A 51 7.34 3.43 -0.22
N PHE A 52 6.62 3.26 0.89
CA PHE A 52 7.19 3.39 2.24
C PHE A 52 6.76 2.25 3.13
N LEU A 53 7.59 1.96 4.12
CA LEU A 53 7.24 1.03 5.17
C LEU A 53 7.49 1.65 6.54
N ALA A 54 6.77 1.11 7.52
CA ALA A 54 6.96 1.43 8.93
C ALA A 54 7.58 0.22 9.61
N TYR A 55 8.56 0.45 10.44
CA TYR A 55 9.22 -0.61 11.19
C TYR A 55 9.49 -0.20 12.62
N ILE A 56 9.69 -1.20 13.47
CA ILE A 56 10.18 -1.04 14.83
C ILE A 56 11.43 -1.90 14.98
N ASN A 57 12.34 -1.47 15.83
CA ASN A 57 13.48 -2.31 16.21
C ASN A 57 13.11 -3.14 17.42
N ASN A 58 13.34 -4.46 17.34
CA ASN A 58 13.16 -5.32 18.48
C ASN A 58 14.37 -5.23 19.41
N GLU A 59 14.35 -5.99 20.52
CA GLU A 59 15.42 -5.99 21.52
C GLU A 59 16.79 -6.38 20.97
N GLU A 60 16.80 -7.15 19.86
CA GLU A 60 18.02 -7.56 19.18
C GLU A 60 18.47 -6.57 18.11
N ASN A 61 17.84 -5.40 18.05
CA ASN A 61 18.09 -4.36 17.06
C ASN A 61 17.83 -4.82 15.63
N THR A 62 16.87 -5.75 15.46
CA THR A 62 16.41 -6.24 14.17
C THR A 62 15.11 -5.52 13.81
N GLU A 63 15.00 -5.04 12.58
CA GLU A 63 13.80 -4.38 12.10
C GLU A 63 12.64 -5.36 11.95
N LYS A 64 11.48 -4.99 12.50
CA LYS A 64 10.22 -5.68 12.25
C LYS A 64 9.31 -4.73 11.47
N ILE A 65 8.89 -5.14 10.28
CA ILE A 65 7.97 -4.34 9.44
C ILE A 65 6.57 -4.44 10.03
N VAL A 66 5.97 -3.30 10.34
CA VAL A 66 4.64 -3.23 10.95
C VAL A 66 3.62 -2.52 10.07
N GLY A 67 4.05 -1.93 8.98
CA GLY A 67 3.15 -1.29 8.02
C GLY A 67 3.84 -1.09 6.68
N VAL A 68 3.04 -1.02 5.61
CA VAL A 68 3.54 -0.76 4.25
C VAL A 68 2.49 -0.03 3.44
N ILE A 69 2.95 0.88 2.58
CA ILE A 69 2.13 1.49 1.54
C ILE A 69 2.88 1.42 0.22
N LEU A 70 2.22 0.89 -0.80
CA LEU A 70 2.74 0.88 -2.16
C LEU A 70 1.92 1.85 -2.99
N THR A 71 2.57 2.92 -3.43
CA THR A 71 1.93 3.95 -4.24
C THR A 71 2.75 4.15 -5.49
N GLY A 72 2.10 4.12 -6.63
CA GLY A 72 2.77 4.32 -7.91
C GLY A 72 2.06 5.35 -8.75
N HIS A 73 2.74 5.86 -9.77
CA HIS A 73 2.17 6.83 -10.68
C HIS A 73 2.62 6.58 -12.12
N ASP A 74 1.86 7.14 -13.05
CA ASP A 74 2.13 7.05 -14.48
C ASP A 74 2.74 8.35 -15.06
N GLY A 75 3.20 9.25 -14.20
CA GLY A 75 3.67 10.58 -14.56
C GLY A 75 2.59 11.65 -14.47
N ARG A 76 1.34 11.25 -14.27
CA ARG A 76 0.19 12.17 -14.19
C ARG A 76 -0.64 11.96 -12.92
N ARG A 77 -1.03 10.72 -12.64
CA ARG A 77 -1.86 10.35 -11.49
C ARG A 77 -1.25 9.20 -10.76
N ALA A 78 -1.51 9.14 -9.46
CA ALA A 78 -1.05 8.07 -8.61
C ALA A 78 -2.21 7.18 -8.16
N ILE A 79 -1.86 5.93 -7.84
CA ILE A 79 -2.80 4.98 -7.26
C ILE A 79 -2.14 4.30 -6.06
N VAL A 80 -2.91 4.15 -4.97
CA VAL A 80 -2.51 3.33 -3.82
C VAL A 80 -2.89 1.89 -4.14
N HIS A 81 -1.90 1.00 -4.20
CA HIS A 81 -2.15 -0.42 -4.47
C HIS A 81 -2.32 -1.24 -3.20
N HIS A 82 -1.50 -0.94 -2.18
CA HIS A 82 -1.57 -1.66 -0.91
C HIS A 82 -1.28 -0.68 0.23
N LEU A 83 -2.13 -0.72 1.24
CA LEU A 83 -1.87 -0.10 2.53
C LEU A 83 -2.24 -1.14 3.58
N CYS A 84 -1.27 -1.55 4.38
CA CYS A 84 -1.47 -2.57 5.39
C CYS A 84 -0.71 -2.21 6.66
N VAL A 85 -1.37 -2.36 7.80
CA VAL A 85 -0.75 -2.20 9.13
C VAL A 85 -0.99 -3.48 9.92
N HIS A 86 0.06 -3.98 10.56
CA HIS A 86 -0.01 -5.19 11.37
C HIS A 86 -1.11 -5.06 12.44
N PRO A 87 -1.96 -6.09 12.63
CA PRO A 87 -3.08 -5.99 13.57
C PRO A 87 -2.71 -5.58 14.99
N GLU A 88 -1.54 -6.00 15.45
CA GLU A 88 -1.06 -5.68 16.80
C GLU A 88 -0.55 -4.25 16.94
N HIS A 89 -0.41 -3.53 15.83
CA HIS A 89 0.13 -2.17 15.83
C HIS A 89 -0.86 -1.12 15.29
N ARG A 90 -2.15 -1.46 15.28
CA ARG A 90 -3.21 -0.54 14.87
C ARG A 90 -3.45 0.53 15.94
N ARG A 91 -4.14 1.63 15.52
CA ARG A 91 -4.49 2.77 16.38
C ARG A 91 -3.28 3.53 16.92
N GLN A 92 -2.15 3.47 16.22
CA GLN A 92 -0.95 4.21 16.57
C GLN A 92 -0.59 5.28 15.53
N GLY A 93 -1.50 5.52 14.57
CA GLY A 93 -1.28 6.51 13.52
C GLY A 93 -0.34 6.07 12.41
N ILE A 94 0.01 4.79 12.33
CA ILE A 94 0.96 4.28 11.32
C ILE A 94 0.43 4.47 9.91
N ALA A 95 -0.82 4.10 9.66
CA ALA A 95 -1.42 4.25 8.33
C ALA A 95 -1.43 5.71 7.89
N HIS A 96 -1.76 6.63 8.78
CA HIS A 96 -1.74 8.05 8.51
C HIS A 96 -0.34 8.54 8.13
N LEU A 97 0.69 8.12 8.87
CA LEU A 97 2.08 8.49 8.58
C LEU A 97 2.52 7.96 7.22
N LEU A 98 2.14 6.74 6.88
CA LEU A 98 2.46 6.14 5.57
C LEU A 98 1.81 6.93 4.44
N VAL A 99 0.54 7.29 4.59
CA VAL A 99 -0.17 8.10 3.59
C VAL A 99 0.49 9.47 3.43
N GLU A 100 0.82 10.14 4.53
CA GLU A 100 1.49 11.44 4.48
C GLU A 100 2.82 11.38 3.74
N ASN A 101 3.64 10.37 4.03
CA ASN A 101 4.93 10.19 3.35
C ASN A 101 4.77 9.95 1.86
N SER A 102 3.81 9.12 1.47
CA SER A 102 3.49 8.88 0.06
C SER A 102 3.03 10.14 -0.65
N GLU A 103 2.11 10.87 -0.04
CA GLU A 103 1.59 12.10 -0.64
C GLU A 103 2.67 13.15 -0.82
N GLU A 104 3.55 13.31 0.17
CA GLU A 104 4.65 14.26 0.06
C GLU A 104 5.62 13.86 -1.05
N ALA A 105 5.96 12.57 -1.14
CA ALA A 105 6.82 12.08 -2.21
C ALA A 105 6.20 12.30 -3.59
N LEU A 106 4.89 12.10 -3.71
CA LEU A 106 4.17 12.34 -4.97
C LEU A 106 4.14 13.82 -5.33
N ARG A 107 3.97 14.71 -4.36
CA ARG A 107 4.04 16.15 -4.61
C ARG A 107 5.38 16.55 -5.18
N LYS A 108 6.47 15.97 -4.66
CA LYS A 108 7.83 16.21 -5.17
C LYS A 108 8.00 15.74 -6.60
N GLU A 109 7.26 14.71 -7.00
CA GLU A 109 7.25 14.21 -8.39
C GLU A 109 6.32 15.01 -9.30
N GLY A 110 5.63 16.03 -8.78
CA GLY A 110 4.70 16.84 -9.54
C GLY A 110 3.35 16.18 -9.78
N ILE A 111 3.03 15.12 -9.04
CA ILE A 111 1.73 14.43 -9.16
C ILE A 111 0.68 15.24 -8.40
N THR A 112 -0.45 15.46 -9.05
CA THR A 112 -1.49 16.35 -8.52
C THR A 112 -2.74 15.61 -8.02
N LYS A 113 -2.84 14.31 -8.26
CA LYS A 113 -4.01 13.54 -7.82
C LYS A 113 -3.63 12.09 -7.54
N ILE A 114 -4.20 11.58 -6.47
CA ILE A 114 -4.02 10.19 -6.04
C ILE A 114 -5.39 9.58 -5.79
N PHE A 115 -5.55 8.31 -6.13
CA PHE A 115 -6.78 7.59 -5.84
C PHE A 115 -6.46 6.17 -5.37
N GLY A 116 -7.45 5.48 -4.84
CA GLY A 116 -7.32 4.10 -4.42
C GLY A 116 -8.63 3.36 -4.58
N LEU A 117 -8.56 2.04 -4.57
CA LEU A 117 -9.72 1.16 -4.62
C LEU A 117 -9.82 0.43 -3.30
N VAL A 118 -11.00 0.48 -2.69
CA VAL A 118 -11.24 -0.11 -1.38
C VAL A 118 -12.44 -1.04 -1.52
N PHE A 119 -12.32 -2.27 -1.01
CA PHE A 119 -13.48 -3.17 -1.00
C PHE A 119 -14.64 -2.49 -0.26
N LYS A 120 -15.79 -2.54 -0.88
CA LYS A 120 -17.00 -1.87 -0.36
C LYS A 120 -17.35 -2.32 1.06
N ASP A 121 -17.16 -3.60 1.34
CA ASP A 121 -17.48 -4.22 2.62
C ASP A 121 -16.39 -4.06 3.70
N ASN A 122 -15.26 -3.43 3.35
CA ASN A 122 -14.22 -3.14 4.32
C ASN A 122 -14.50 -1.79 4.98
N GLU A 123 -15.43 -1.79 5.92
CA GLU A 123 -15.89 -0.56 6.58
C GLU A 123 -14.78 0.21 7.29
N PRO A 124 -13.90 -0.42 8.08
CA PRO A 124 -12.83 0.34 8.74
C PRO A 124 -11.90 1.05 7.75
N ALA A 125 -11.57 0.42 6.62
CA ALA A 125 -10.74 1.02 5.61
C ALA A 125 -11.46 2.20 4.93
N ASN A 126 -12.74 2.05 4.64
CA ASN A 126 -13.52 3.14 4.03
C ASN A 126 -13.61 4.35 4.96
N VAL A 127 -13.80 4.14 6.26
CA VAL A 127 -13.79 5.22 7.25
C VAL A 127 -12.42 5.89 7.29
N PHE A 128 -11.35 5.10 7.31
CA PHE A 128 -9.99 5.63 7.32
C PHE A 128 -9.72 6.56 6.12
N TRP A 129 -10.04 6.09 4.91
CA TRP A 129 -9.78 6.88 3.70
C TRP A 129 -10.60 8.16 3.64
N GLU A 130 -11.84 8.12 4.13
CA GLU A 130 -12.67 9.32 4.26
C GLU A 130 -12.02 10.33 5.20
N GLU A 131 -11.49 9.87 6.33
CA GLU A 131 -10.77 10.73 7.28
C GLU A 131 -9.48 11.31 6.71
N GLN A 132 -8.85 10.61 5.76
CA GLN A 132 -7.65 11.10 5.07
C GLN A 132 -7.98 12.09 3.95
N GLY A 133 -9.25 12.37 3.70
CA GLY A 133 -9.66 13.30 2.66
C GLY A 133 -9.85 12.67 1.29
N TYR A 134 -9.92 11.34 1.22
CA TYR A 134 -10.15 10.62 -0.05
C TYR A 134 -11.65 10.47 -0.25
N THR A 135 -12.19 11.30 -1.12
CA THR A 135 -13.64 11.39 -1.36
C THR A 135 -14.14 10.23 -2.21
N LEU A 136 -15.20 9.59 -1.73
CA LEU A 136 -15.87 8.54 -2.50
C LEU A 136 -16.53 9.14 -3.75
N ARG A 137 -16.24 8.56 -4.91
CA ARG A 137 -16.86 8.96 -6.17
C ARG A 137 -18.05 8.05 -6.46
N THR A 138 -19.24 8.64 -6.53
CA THR A 138 -20.47 7.89 -6.78
C THR A 138 -20.93 7.95 -8.22
N ASN A 139 -20.30 8.79 -9.03
CA ASN A 139 -20.64 8.99 -10.44
C ASN A 139 -19.73 8.22 -11.40
N LEU A 140 -18.87 7.33 -10.88
CA LEU A 140 -17.95 6.54 -11.68
C LEU A 140 -18.20 5.06 -11.44
N ASN A 141 -18.06 4.28 -12.49
CA ASN A 141 -18.05 2.82 -12.40
C ASN A 141 -16.62 2.35 -12.61
N TYR A 142 -16.14 1.48 -11.73
CA TYR A 142 -14.85 0.83 -11.92
C TYR A 142 -15.03 -0.34 -12.88
N ARG A 143 -14.24 -0.37 -13.95
CA ARG A 143 -14.24 -1.48 -14.91
C ARG A 143 -12.82 -1.93 -15.11
N ASN A 144 -12.59 -3.24 -15.12
CA ASN A 144 -11.28 -3.81 -15.36
C ASN A 144 -11.34 -4.93 -16.39
N LYS A 145 -10.17 -5.32 -16.87
CA LYS A 145 -10.02 -6.48 -17.74
C LYS A 145 -8.64 -7.07 -17.48
N SER A 146 -8.59 -8.36 -17.19
CA SER A 146 -7.33 -9.07 -17.06
C SER A 146 -6.70 -9.28 -18.42
N LEU A 147 -5.44 -8.88 -18.58
CA LEU A 147 -4.68 -9.10 -19.82
C LEU A 147 -3.86 -10.39 -19.75
N ASN A 148 -3.81 -11.02 -18.60
CA ASN A 148 -3.14 -12.28 -18.33
C ASN A 148 -4.15 -13.21 -17.68
N GLN A 149 -4.31 -14.42 -18.23
CA GLN A 149 -5.31 -15.38 -17.75
C GLN A 149 -5.08 -15.84 -16.31
N ASP A 150 -3.86 -15.67 -15.79
CA ASP A 150 -3.53 -16.04 -14.41
C ASP A 150 -3.92 -14.95 -13.41
N VAL A 151 -4.38 -13.81 -13.88
CA VAL A 151 -4.86 -12.71 -13.05
C VAL A 151 -6.38 -12.74 -12.99
N PRO A 152 -6.99 -12.99 -11.82
CA PRO A 152 -8.44 -13.05 -11.70
C PRO A 152 -9.14 -11.75 -12.12
N GLN A 153 -10.23 -11.88 -12.86
CA GLN A 153 -11.02 -10.74 -13.34
C GLN A 153 -11.65 -9.94 -12.21
N GLY A 154 -11.89 -10.59 -11.08
CA GLY A 154 -12.53 -9.96 -9.92
C GLY A 154 -11.63 -9.10 -9.06
N GLU A 155 -10.38 -8.92 -9.44
CA GLU A 155 -9.42 -8.15 -8.64
C GLU A 155 -9.05 -6.81 -9.23
#